data_10d3fe0d9817c3e7b9dbffb1e6199480
#
_entry.id   10d3fe0d9817c3e7b9dbffb1e6199480
#
_cell.length_a   1.000
_cell.length_b   1.000
_cell.length_c   1.000
_cell.angle_alpha   90.00
_cell.angle_beta   90.00
_cell.angle_gamma   90.00
#
_symmetry.space_group_name_H-M   'P 1'
#
loop_
_entity.id
_entity.type
_entity.pdbx_description
1 polymer ?
#
loop_
_entity_poly.entity_id
_entity_poly.type
_entity_poly.pdbx_seq_one_letter_code
_entity_poly.pdbx_strand_id
1 'polypeptide(L)'
;KIKKALLKSQIYLEYLERAKVINSLKSKEKGYNIMAKPEKLFMQNTNISYAITSTIDIGSAREAFFVNQIKNALFSQTRLLDDRIFGAKKGDFLVDDKYTFEVGGKNKDFSQIKDVDNSFLAIDDIEIGYKAKIPLWMFGFLY
;
A
#
# COMPACT_ATOMS: atom_id res chain seq x y z
N LYS A 1 -15.04 1.67 -28.70
CA LYS A 1 -15.89 1.53 -27.50
C LYS A 1 -15.08 1.20 -26.23
N ILE A 2 -14.14 0.25 -26.27
CA ILE A 2 -13.32 -0.19 -25.11
C ILE A 2 -12.46 0.93 -24.51
N LYS A 3 -11.74 1.72 -25.33
CA LYS A 3 -10.93 2.86 -24.84
C LYS A 3 -11.77 3.89 -24.08
N LYS A 4 -13.00 4.18 -24.52
CA LYS A 4 -13.90 5.13 -23.86
C LYS A 4 -14.43 4.60 -22.51
N ALA A 5 -14.65 3.29 -22.40
CA ALA A 5 -15.04 2.64 -21.14
C ALA A 5 -13.87 2.64 -20.12
N LEU A 6 -12.66 2.31 -20.56
CA LEU A 6 -11.44 2.37 -19.74
C LEU A 6 -11.18 3.79 -19.20
N LEU A 7 -11.31 4.81 -20.05
CA LEU A 7 -11.13 6.20 -19.62
C LEU A 7 -12.16 6.61 -18.56
N LYS A 8 -13.43 6.19 -18.73
CA LYS A 8 -14.47 6.46 -17.73
C LYS A 8 -14.17 5.79 -16.39
N SER A 9 -13.74 4.52 -16.39
CA SER A 9 -13.41 3.82 -15.14
C SER A 9 -12.23 4.46 -14.40
N GLN A 10 -11.24 4.98 -15.11
CA GLN A 10 -10.11 5.72 -14.51
C GLN A 10 -10.57 7.03 -13.86
N ILE A 11 -11.47 7.77 -14.49
CA ILE A 11 -12.03 9.01 -13.92
C ILE A 11 -12.80 8.70 -12.62
N TYR A 12 -13.58 7.60 -12.57
CA TYR A 12 -14.27 7.21 -11.34
C TYR A 12 -13.30 6.80 -10.22
N LEU A 13 -12.23 6.08 -10.55
CA LEU A 13 -11.19 5.73 -9.57
C LEU A 13 -10.53 6.99 -9.02
N GLU A 14 -10.21 7.96 -9.88
CA GLU A 14 -9.66 9.25 -9.45
C GLU A 14 -10.61 10.00 -8.51
N TYR A 15 -11.91 10.02 -8.80
CA TYR A 15 -12.89 10.64 -7.90
C TYR A 15 -12.96 9.94 -6.56
N LEU A 16 -12.91 8.61 -6.52
CA LEU A 16 -12.91 7.84 -5.27
C LEU A 16 -11.62 8.08 -4.47
N GLU A 17 -10.48 8.22 -5.13
CA GLU A 17 -9.21 8.56 -4.49
C GLU A 17 -9.24 9.98 -3.89
N ARG A 18 -9.70 10.97 -4.68
CA ARG A 18 -9.86 12.36 -4.21
C ARG A 18 -10.87 12.48 -3.07
N ALA A 19 -11.92 11.67 -3.10
CA ALA A 19 -12.90 11.57 -2.00
C ALA A 19 -12.38 10.79 -0.79
N LYS A 20 -11.14 10.30 -0.81
CA LYS A 20 -10.53 9.50 0.26
C LYS A 20 -11.34 8.24 0.60
N VAL A 21 -11.92 7.59 -0.40
CA VAL A 21 -12.62 6.29 -0.27
C VAL A 21 -11.66 5.14 -0.53
N ILE A 22 -10.77 5.29 -1.51
CA ILE A 22 -9.78 4.29 -1.90
C ILE A 22 -8.36 4.87 -1.94
N ASN A 23 -7.39 3.97 -1.87
CA ASN A 23 -5.98 4.19 -2.23
C ASN A 23 -5.66 3.34 -3.45
N SER A 24 -5.16 3.94 -4.53
CA SER A 24 -4.60 3.22 -5.65
C SER A 24 -3.08 3.22 -5.60
N LEU A 25 -2.46 2.12 -5.99
CA LEU A 25 -1.01 2.02 -6.18
C LEU A 25 -0.69 1.66 -7.61
N LYS A 26 0.30 2.32 -8.16
CA LYS A 26 0.88 2.03 -9.48
C LYS A 26 2.08 1.08 -9.32
N SER A 27 2.40 0.32 -10.36
CA SER A 27 3.70 -0.33 -10.48
C SER A 27 4.73 0.67 -10.96
N LYS A 28 5.91 0.67 -10.34
CA LYS A 28 7.03 1.49 -10.79
C LYS A 28 7.49 1.14 -12.21
N GLU A 29 7.40 -0.12 -12.61
CA GLU A 29 7.83 -0.60 -13.95
C GLU A 29 7.00 -0.02 -15.09
N LYS A 30 5.76 0.41 -14.85
CA LYS A 30 4.86 0.98 -15.87
C LYS A 30 5.05 2.48 -16.09
N GLY A 31 6.02 3.09 -15.41
CA GLY A 31 6.33 4.51 -15.54
C GLY A 31 5.18 5.42 -15.08
N TYR A 32 5.44 6.74 -15.12
CA TYR A 32 4.47 7.80 -14.77
C TYR A 32 3.33 7.97 -15.80
N ASN A 33 2.92 6.90 -16.47
CA ASN A 33 1.84 7.01 -17.43
C ASN A 33 0.53 7.27 -16.67
N ILE A 34 0.03 8.49 -16.71
CA ILE A 34 -1.22 8.93 -16.07
C ILE A 34 -2.40 8.01 -16.43
N MET A 35 -2.31 7.31 -17.55
CA MET A 35 -3.32 6.36 -18.03
C MET A 35 -3.04 4.90 -17.63
N ALA A 36 -2.01 4.63 -16.79
CA ALA A 36 -1.74 3.26 -16.34
C ALA A 36 -2.82 2.80 -15.36
N LYS A 37 -3.39 1.62 -15.63
CA LYS A 37 -4.28 0.96 -14.69
C LYS A 37 -3.54 0.75 -13.35
N PRO A 38 -4.16 1.08 -12.20
CA PRO A 38 -3.54 0.79 -10.91
C PRO A 38 -3.29 -0.71 -10.77
N GLU A 39 -2.19 -1.06 -10.13
CA GLU A 39 -1.81 -2.46 -9.89
C GLU A 39 -2.57 -3.04 -8.69
N LYS A 40 -2.66 -2.26 -7.63
CA LYS A 40 -3.40 -2.61 -6.40
C LYS A 40 -4.39 -1.49 -6.05
N LEU A 41 -5.54 -1.88 -5.52
CA LEU A 41 -6.57 -0.99 -4.99
C LEU A 41 -6.88 -1.41 -3.55
N PHE A 42 -6.86 -0.44 -2.65
CA PHE A 42 -7.21 -0.63 -1.25
C PHE A 42 -8.32 0.33 -0.84
N MET A 43 -9.14 -0.03 0.12
CA MET A 43 -9.96 0.96 0.81
C MET A 43 -9.05 1.92 1.57
N GLN A 44 -9.42 3.21 1.60
CA GLN A 44 -8.63 4.24 2.31
C GLN A 44 -8.42 3.89 3.78
N ASN A 45 -9.43 3.31 4.42
CA ASN A 45 -9.37 2.89 5.82
C ASN A 45 -9.99 1.50 5.95
N THR A 46 -9.40 0.64 6.76
CA THR A 46 -9.91 -0.71 7.03
C THR A 46 -11.33 -0.70 7.59
N ASN A 47 -11.72 0.33 8.36
CA ASN A 47 -13.10 0.48 8.86
C ASN A 47 -14.13 0.58 7.74
N ILE A 48 -13.79 1.18 6.59
CA ILE A 48 -14.68 1.23 5.42
C ILE A 48 -14.91 -0.19 4.89
N SER A 49 -13.86 -1.00 4.82
CA SER A 49 -13.97 -2.40 4.42
C SER A 49 -14.93 -3.17 5.34
N TYR A 50 -14.77 -3.02 6.66
CA TYR A 50 -15.64 -3.68 7.66
C TYR A 50 -17.09 -3.18 7.62
N ALA A 51 -17.33 -1.94 7.19
CA ALA A 51 -18.67 -1.41 7.02
C ALA A 51 -19.40 -1.95 5.77
N ILE A 52 -18.64 -2.35 4.74
CA ILE A 52 -19.19 -2.81 3.46
C ILE A 52 -19.37 -4.33 3.44
N THR A 53 -18.49 -5.09 4.08
CA THR A 53 -18.50 -6.56 4.05
C THR A 53 -18.33 -7.16 5.44
N SER A 54 -19.05 -8.27 5.67
CA SER A 54 -18.94 -9.05 6.92
C SER A 54 -17.68 -9.91 6.98
N THR A 55 -17.03 -10.16 5.85
CA THR A 55 -15.82 -10.98 5.75
C THR A 55 -14.72 -10.19 5.07
N ILE A 56 -13.60 -10.00 5.78
CA ILE A 56 -12.43 -9.33 5.25
C ILE A 56 -11.27 -10.31 5.25
N ASP A 57 -10.55 -10.38 4.14
CA ASP A 57 -9.26 -11.04 4.10
C ASP A 57 -8.25 -10.26 4.96
N ILE A 58 -7.72 -10.92 5.99
CA ILE A 58 -6.79 -10.31 6.96
C ILE A 58 -5.51 -9.84 6.27
N GLY A 59 -5.03 -10.55 5.24
CA GLY A 59 -3.87 -10.12 4.43
C GLY A 59 -4.13 -8.77 3.78
N SER A 60 -5.25 -8.64 3.09
CA SER A 60 -5.68 -7.39 2.45
C SER A 60 -5.90 -6.26 3.47
N ALA A 61 -6.41 -6.55 4.66
CA ALA A 61 -6.57 -5.56 5.72
C ALA A 61 -5.21 -5.03 6.22
N ARG A 62 -4.23 -5.90 6.41
CA ARG A 62 -2.85 -5.52 6.78
C ARG A 62 -2.19 -4.63 5.73
N GLU A 63 -2.29 -5.02 4.46
CA GLU A 63 -1.77 -4.22 3.35
C GLU A 63 -2.47 -2.85 3.27
N ALA A 64 -3.80 -2.80 3.38
CA ALA A 64 -4.57 -1.56 3.36
C ALA A 64 -4.17 -0.63 4.52
N PHE A 65 -3.99 -1.18 5.72
CA PHE A 65 -3.50 -0.42 6.88
C PHE A 65 -2.12 0.17 6.59
N PHE A 66 -1.16 -0.66 6.16
CA PHE A 66 0.20 -0.22 5.84
C PHE A 66 0.20 0.93 4.83
N VAL A 67 -0.49 0.76 3.70
CA VAL A 67 -0.59 1.77 2.63
C VAL A 67 -1.19 3.07 3.16
N ASN A 68 -2.27 2.99 3.95
CA ASN A 68 -2.89 4.16 4.53
C ASN A 68 -1.94 4.94 5.44
N GLN A 69 -1.23 4.25 6.35
CA GLN A 69 -0.31 4.90 7.28
C GLN A 69 0.88 5.56 6.55
N ILE A 70 1.49 4.84 5.59
CA ILE A 70 2.59 5.40 4.79
C ILE A 70 2.13 6.62 3.98
N LYS A 71 0.99 6.55 3.30
CA LYS A 71 0.46 7.70 2.54
C LYS A 71 0.19 8.91 3.43
N ASN A 72 -0.39 8.72 4.61
CA ASN A 72 -0.63 9.81 5.55
C ASN A 72 0.69 10.43 6.05
N ALA A 73 1.68 9.61 6.40
CA ALA A 73 3.00 10.10 6.82
C ALA A 73 3.71 10.90 5.71
N LEU A 74 3.70 10.39 4.49
CA LEU A 74 4.31 11.07 3.33
C LEU A 74 3.59 12.38 3.00
N PHE A 75 2.25 12.41 3.05
CA PHE A 75 1.46 13.62 2.84
C PHE A 75 1.74 14.69 3.89
N SER A 76 1.89 14.31 5.17
CA SER A 76 2.20 15.25 6.25
C SER A 76 3.56 15.94 6.04
N GLN A 77 4.52 15.25 5.44
CA GLN A 77 5.87 15.75 5.22
C GLN A 77 6.00 16.71 4.03
N THR A 78 5.32 16.44 2.91
CA THR A 78 5.60 17.15 1.65
C THR A 78 4.41 17.90 1.07
N ARG A 79 3.17 17.62 1.49
CA ARG A 79 1.92 18.13 0.91
C ARG A 79 1.78 17.93 -0.61
N LEU A 80 2.69 17.17 -1.22
CA LEU A 80 2.65 16.83 -2.64
C LEU A 80 1.92 15.51 -2.83
N LEU A 81 1.18 15.40 -3.91
CA LEU A 81 0.46 14.19 -4.28
C LEU A 81 1.45 13.06 -4.58
N ASP A 82 1.22 11.99 -4.02
CA ASP A 82 1.94 10.81 -3.68
C ASP A 82 2.25 9.83 -4.81
N ASP A 83 3.37 9.99 -5.45
CA ASP A 83 3.99 8.88 -6.18
C ASP A 83 5.28 8.39 -5.47
N ARG A 84 5.21 8.23 -4.12
CA ARG A 84 6.34 7.76 -3.30
C ARG A 84 6.16 6.34 -2.77
N ILE A 85 4.97 5.75 -2.93
CA ILE A 85 4.68 4.35 -2.62
C ILE A 85 4.14 3.64 -3.86
N PHE A 86 4.73 2.51 -4.20
CA PHE A 86 4.42 1.69 -5.36
C PHE A 86 4.26 0.22 -4.97
N GLY A 87 3.61 -0.56 -5.83
CA GLY A 87 3.75 -2.01 -5.78
C GLY A 87 5.19 -2.40 -6.09
N ALA A 88 5.78 -3.32 -5.31
CA ALA A 88 7.13 -3.79 -5.49
C ALA A 88 7.18 -5.02 -6.41
N LYS A 89 8.28 -5.20 -7.14
CA LYS A 89 8.52 -6.41 -7.94
C LYS A 89 8.82 -7.64 -7.10
N LYS A 90 9.55 -7.42 -6.00
CA LYS A 90 9.78 -8.39 -4.93
C LYS A 90 9.27 -7.76 -3.65
N GLY A 91 8.49 -8.49 -2.88
CA GLY A 91 7.76 -7.95 -1.74
C GLY A 91 6.43 -7.30 -2.14
N ASP A 92 5.81 -6.60 -1.21
CA ASP A 92 4.50 -5.99 -1.41
C ASP A 92 4.60 -4.53 -1.87
N PHE A 93 5.49 -3.73 -1.25
CA PHE A 93 5.55 -2.28 -1.44
C PHE A 93 6.99 -1.77 -1.54
N LEU A 94 7.17 -0.77 -2.42
CA LEU A 94 8.38 0.04 -2.52
C LEU A 94 8.05 1.48 -2.09
N VAL A 95 8.78 1.98 -1.10
CA VAL A 95 8.62 3.32 -0.53
C VAL A 95 9.87 4.15 -0.79
N ASP A 96 9.68 5.40 -1.26
CA ASP A 96 10.74 6.35 -1.57
C ASP A 96 11.81 5.82 -2.52
N ASP A 97 11.43 4.91 -3.42
CA ASP A 97 12.34 4.26 -4.35
C ASP A 97 13.52 3.51 -3.69
N LYS A 98 13.44 3.30 -2.40
CA LYS A 98 14.56 2.82 -1.59
C LYS A 98 14.21 1.66 -0.67
N TYR A 99 13.06 1.71 -0.03
CA TYR A 99 12.70 0.76 1.03
C TYR A 99 11.66 -0.22 0.54
N THR A 100 11.98 -1.50 0.55
CA THR A 100 11.06 -2.57 0.18
C THR A 100 10.42 -3.16 1.43
N PHE A 101 9.11 -3.26 1.43
CA PHE A 101 8.35 -3.86 2.52
C PHE A 101 7.59 -5.10 2.06
N GLU A 102 7.59 -6.10 2.91
CA GLU A 102 6.72 -7.27 2.85
C GLU A 102 5.81 -7.22 4.08
N VAL A 103 4.50 -7.25 3.88
CA VAL A 103 3.50 -7.13 4.94
C VAL A 103 2.88 -8.49 5.24
N GLY A 104 2.71 -8.84 6.52
CA GLY A 104 2.12 -10.12 6.85
C GLY A 104 1.88 -10.35 8.33
N GLY A 105 1.40 -11.55 8.67
CA GLY A 105 1.25 -12.02 10.04
C GLY A 105 2.56 -12.57 10.62
N LYS A 106 2.53 -12.98 11.89
CA LYS A 106 3.70 -13.43 12.68
C LYS A 106 4.58 -14.49 12.02
N ASN A 107 4.02 -15.32 11.15
CA ASN A 107 4.73 -16.43 10.48
C ASN A 107 5.40 -15.99 9.16
N LYS A 108 5.25 -14.73 8.76
CA LYS A 108 5.89 -14.20 7.54
C LYS A 108 7.40 -14.16 7.71
N ASP A 109 8.14 -14.54 6.68
CA ASP A 109 9.60 -14.58 6.66
C ASP A 109 10.19 -13.74 5.51
N PHE A 110 11.50 -13.68 5.44
CA PHE A 110 12.24 -12.93 4.42
C PHE A 110 12.37 -13.64 3.06
N SER A 111 11.75 -14.79 2.84
CA SER A 111 11.99 -15.62 1.65
C SER A 111 11.80 -14.86 0.32
N GLN A 112 10.84 -13.96 0.26
CA GLN A 112 10.54 -13.19 -0.96
C GLN A 112 11.48 -11.99 -1.18
N ILE A 113 12.05 -11.43 -0.11
CA ILE A 113 12.83 -10.18 -0.13
C ILE A 113 14.26 -10.33 0.39
N LYS A 114 14.74 -11.57 0.61
CA LYS A 114 16.06 -11.86 1.20
C LYS A 114 17.23 -11.26 0.42
N ASP A 115 17.09 -11.13 -0.91
CA ASP A 115 18.12 -10.62 -1.81
C ASP A 115 17.82 -9.16 -2.23
N VAL A 116 17.02 -8.44 -1.46
CA VAL A 116 16.66 -7.04 -1.73
C VAL A 116 17.26 -6.15 -0.66
N ASP A 117 18.08 -5.20 -1.07
CA ASP A 117 18.65 -4.21 -0.17
C ASP A 117 17.56 -3.33 0.45
N ASN A 118 17.79 -2.86 1.67
CA ASN A 118 16.84 -2.04 2.44
C ASN A 118 15.44 -2.66 2.53
N SER A 119 15.38 -3.98 2.70
CA SER A 119 14.12 -4.72 2.83
C SER A 119 13.72 -4.94 4.28
N PHE A 120 12.41 -4.84 4.56
CA PHE A 120 11.81 -4.92 5.88
C PHE A 120 10.55 -5.77 5.86
N LEU A 121 10.28 -6.45 6.97
CA LEU A 121 9.01 -7.11 7.22
C LEU A 121 8.16 -6.25 8.14
N ALA A 122 6.98 -5.84 7.68
CA ALA A 122 5.94 -5.21 8.50
C ALA A 122 4.99 -6.30 9.01
N ILE A 123 5.15 -6.71 10.27
CA ILE A 123 4.54 -7.92 10.82
C ILE A 123 3.45 -7.58 11.83
N ASP A 124 2.26 -8.14 11.58
CA ASP A 124 1.16 -8.14 12.53
C ASP A 124 1.31 -9.27 13.57
N ASP A 125 0.61 -9.14 14.71
CA ASP A 125 0.65 -10.10 15.83
C ASP A 125 2.04 -10.25 16.50
N ILE A 126 2.88 -9.21 16.45
CA ILE A 126 4.09 -9.09 17.26
C ILE A 126 4.13 -7.77 18.02
N GLU A 127 4.60 -7.79 19.26
CA GLU A 127 4.71 -6.59 20.10
C GLU A 127 6.06 -5.89 19.92
N ILE A 128 7.13 -6.63 19.74
CA ILE A 128 8.50 -6.13 19.69
C ILE A 128 9.13 -6.48 18.35
N GLY A 129 9.73 -5.46 17.72
CA GLY A 129 10.51 -5.63 16.51
C GLY A 129 11.92 -6.16 16.78
N TYR A 130 12.50 -6.79 15.77
CA TYR A 130 13.90 -7.24 15.81
C TYR A 130 14.55 -7.13 14.44
N LYS A 131 15.69 -6.43 14.36
CA LYS A 131 16.40 -6.16 13.10
C LYS A 131 15.48 -5.50 12.07
N ALA A 132 15.28 -6.15 10.90
CA ALA A 132 14.43 -5.67 9.82
C ALA A 132 12.96 -6.12 9.97
N LYS A 133 12.55 -6.73 11.09
CA LYS A 133 11.15 -7.00 11.43
C LYS A 133 10.58 -5.86 12.26
N ILE A 134 9.56 -5.20 11.74
CA ILE A 134 8.91 -4.05 12.38
C ILE A 134 7.46 -4.44 12.69
N PRO A 135 6.97 -4.27 13.92
CA PRO A 135 5.56 -4.48 14.23
C PRO A 135 4.68 -3.59 13.38
N LEU A 136 3.65 -4.17 12.74
CA LEU A 136 2.76 -3.45 11.84
C LEU A 136 2.06 -2.26 12.52
N TRP A 137 1.68 -2.41 13.79
CA TRP A 137 1.03 -1.35 14.57
C TRP A 137 1.88 -0.07 14.72
N MET A 138 3.23 -0.18 14.68
CA MET A 138 4.12 0.97 14.81
C MET A 138 3.95 1.97 13.65
N PHE A 139 3.52 1.52 12.48
CA PHE A 139 3.23 2.42 11.35
C PHE A 139 2.08 3.39 11.63
N GLY A 140 1.20 3.08 12.59
CA GLY A 140 0.15 3.98 13.05
C GLY A 140 0.64 5.23 13.79
N PHE A 141 1.94 5.34 14.08
CA PHE A 141 2.57 6.46 14.80
C PHE A 141 3.54 7.28 13.94
N LEU A 142 3.47 7.16 12.63
CA LEU A 142 4.38 7.86 11.70
C LEU A 142 4.04 9.36 11.52
N TYR A 143 2.90 9.84 11.97
CA TYR A 143 2.43 11.24 11.81
C TYR A 143 1.64 11.72 13.01
#